data_e091e024b608f376e9f80535d7d07533
#
_entry.id   e091e024b608f376e9f80535d7d07533
#
_cell.length_a   1.000
_cell.length_b   1.000
_cell.length_c   1.000
_cell.angle_alpha   90.00
_cell.angle_beta   90.00
_cell.angle_gamma   90.00
#
_symmetry.space_group_name_H-M   'P 1'
#
loop_
_entity.id
_entity.type
_entity.pdbx_description
1 polymer ?
#
loop_
_entity_poly.entity_id
_entity_poly.type
_entity_poly.pdbx_seq_one_letter_code
_entity_poly.pdbx_strand_id
1 'polypeptide(L)'
;LEQQEGRILRQGNRNQKVKIFRYVTENTFDSYMWQILENKQKFISQIMTSKSPVRACDDVDDTALTYAEIKALATGNPYIKEKMDLDIQVSKLKLMRANHTSQIYSLESDIARRYPAEITAAKERIAGLKSDLAVAKPLLEQDKEKFSITVEDRVYTDRKEAGSAILAACAAMKIAKTEGQIADLGGFAISSRFDAFAQTFKLTIKRQSSYTIELGSDPAGNIQRILNALASIEKTLPQVERRLETLQQQLAEAKEEVRRPFPQEAELNEKSARLAELNALLDMDEKGDDAALGMDEEVTESEIPAPKREIERSADSVKRPSILAQLHEKQAERMAEPKPQKKKSHDMEL
;
A
#
# COMPACT_ATOMS: atom_id res chain seq x y z
N LEU A 1 -26.22 -5.77 -26.55
CA LEU A 1 -26.77 -4.89 -27.59
C LEU A 1 -25.99 -5.04 -28.90
N GLU A 2 -24.70 -4.81 -28.94
CA GLU A 2 -23.86 -4.90 -30.15
C GLU A 2 -23.94 -6.25 -30.87
N GLN A 3 -24.02 -7.36 -30.11
CA GLN A 3 -24.18 -8.69 -30.72
C GLN A 3 -25.53 -8.87 -31.41
N GLN A 4 -26.59 -8.30 -30.86
CA GLN A 4 -27.93 -8.34 -31.48
C GLN A 4 -27.98 -7.46 -32.72
N GLU A 5 -27.41 -6.26 -32.65
CA GLU A 5 -27.30 -5.33 -33.79
C GLU A 5 -26.40 -5.91 -34.88
N GLY A 6 -25.27 -6.50 -34.50
CA GLY A 6 -24.35 -7.17 -35.41
C GLY A 6 -24.96 -8.35 -36.16
N ARG A 7 -25.99 -9.02 -35.61
CA ARG A 7 -26.74 -10.07 -36.33
C ARG A 7 -27.58 -9.51 -37.48
N ILE A 8 -28.12 -8.29 -37.33
CA ILE A 8 -28.93 -7.61 -38.33
C ILE A 8 -28.02 -7.03 -39.43
N LEU A 9 -26.80 -6.60 -39.04
CA LEU A 9 -25.82 -5.96 -39.95
C LEU A 9 -24.86 -6.96 -40.64
N ARG A 10 -25.08 -8.27 -40.48
CA ARG A 10 -24.20 -9.31 -41.06
C ARG A 10 -24.15 -9.27 -42.60
N GLN A 11 -23.02 -9.80 -43.13
CA GLN A 11 -22.86 -10.04 -44.54
C GLN A 11 -24.02 -10.90 -45.05
N GLY A 12 -24.65 -10.43 -46.15
CA GLY A 12 -25.87 -11.03 -46.69
C GLY A 12 -27.11 -10.22 -46.54
N ASN A 13 -27.12 -9.17 -45.74
CA ASN A 13 -28.22 -8.21 -45.69
C ASN A 13 -28.16 -7.35 -46.98
N ARG A 14 -29.20 -7.45 -47.80
CA ARG A 14 -29.31 -6.71 -49.09
C ARG A 14 -29.76 -5.25 -48.92
N ASN A 15 -30.12 -4.84 -47.73
CA ASN A 15 -30.56 -3.49 -47.45
C ASN A 15 -29.39 -2.58 -47.09
N GLN A 16 -29.25 -1.45 -47.76
CA GLN A 16 -28.18 -0.47 -47.52
C GLN A 16 -28.32 0.25 -46.15
N LYS A 17 -29.52 0.30 -45.59
CA LYS A 17 -29.83 0.96 -44.32
C LYS A 17 -30.78 0.08 -43.52
N VAL A 18 -30.49 -0.09 -42.24
CA VAL A 18 -31.33 -0.80 -41.29
C VAL A 18 -31.69 0.16 -40.19
N LYS A 19 -32.97 0.19 -39.83
CA LYS A 19 -33.48 0.97 -38.68
C LYS A 19 -33.85 -0.01 -37.57
N ILE A 20 -33.29 0.19 -36.38
CA ILE A 20 -33.61 -0.61 -35.20
C ILE A 20 -34.51 0.24 -34.31
N PHE A 21 -35.74 -0.20 -34.08
CA PHE A 21 -36.70 0.44 -33.19
C PHE A 21 -36.70 -0.36 -31.88
N ARG A 22 -36.52 0.34 -30.78
CA ARG A 22 -36.59 -0.22 -29.43
C ARG A 22 -37.81 0.39 -28.76
N TYR A 23 -38.75 -0.44 -28.39
CA TYR A 23 -39.94 -0.05 -27.70
C TYR A 23 -39.75 -0.26 -26.19
N VAL A 24 -39.97 0.79 -25.43
CA VAL A 24 -39.88 0.78 -23.97
C VAL A 24 -41.14 1.44 -23.43
N THR A 25 -41.77 0.84 -22.48
CA THR A 25 -42.96 1.45 -21.82
C THR A 25 -42.47 2.38 -20.72
N GLU A 26 -42.93 3.61 -20.71
CA GLU A 26 -42.60 4.58 -19.65
C GLU A 26 -43.12 4.11 -18.29
N ASN A 27 -42.35 4.40 -17.22
CA ASN A 27 -42.68 4.02 -15.85
C ASN A 27 -42.76 2.49 -15.60
N THR A 28 -42.02 1.70 -16.36
CA THR A 28 -41.97 0.26 -16.17
C THR A 28 -40.54 -0.18 -15.84
N PHE A 29 -40.39 -1.41 -15.33
CA PHE A 29 -39.11 -2.05 -15.10
C PHE A 29 -38.23 -2.11 -16.35
N ASP A 30 -38.83 -2.24 -17.54
CA ASP A 30 -38.10 -2.24 -18.81
C ASP A 30 -37.40 -0.90 -19.05
N SER A 31 -38.06 0.21 -18.70
CA SER A 31 -37.46 1.56 -18.77
C SER A 31 -36.23 1.68 -17.86
N TYR A 32 -36.31 1.16 -16.65
CA TYR A 32 -35.18 1.13 -15.70
C TYR A 32 -34.01 0.25 -16.20
N MET A 33 -34.32 -0.95 -16.67
CA MET A 33 -33.28 -1.85 -17.25
C MET A 33 -32.58 -1.23 -18.45
N TRP A 34 -33.30 -0.50 -19.31
CA TRP A 34 -32.72 0.24 -20.42
C TRP A 34 -31.79 1.34 -19.93
N GLN A 35 -32.14 2.06 -18.89
CA GLN A 35 -31.30 3.12 -18.32
C GLN A 35 -29.99 2.55 -17.76
N ILE A 36 -30.05 1.40 -17.07
CA ILE A 36 -28.84 0.68 -16.60
C ILE A 36 -27.96 0.26 -17.78
N LEU A 37 -28.55 -0.36 -18.80
CA LEU A 37 -27.83 -0.78 -20.00
C LEU A 37 -27.16 0.39 -20.73
N GLU A 38 -27.86 1.53 -20.83
CA GLU A 38 -27.31 2.75 -21.44
C GLU A 38 -26.12 3.30 -20.63
N ASN A 39 -26.21 3.32 -19.30
CA ASN A 39 -25.12 3.76 -18.43
C ASN A 39 -23.91 2.82 -18.53
N LYS A 40 -24.12 1.50 -18.51
CA LYS A 40 -23.05 0.51 -18.73
C LYS A 40 -22.41 0.69 -20.12
N GLN A 41 -23.18 0.96 -21.16
CA GLN A 41 -22.65 1.18 -22.51
C GLN A 41 -21.88 2.50 -22.62
N LYS A 42 -22.32 3.57 -21.97
CA LYS A 42 -21.57 4.83 -21.86
C LYS A 42 -20.22 4.60 -21.17
N PHE A 43 -20.21 3.86 -20.07
CA PHE A 43 -19.00 3.51 -19.33
C PHE A 43 -18.00 2.71 -20.19
N ILE A 44 -18.47 1.63 -20.82
CA ILE A 44 -17.63 0.83 -21.73
C ILE A 44 -17.08 1.69 -22.86
N SER A 45 -17.90 2.55 -23.45
CA SER A 45 -17.51 3.45 -24.54
C SER A 45 -16.45 4.46 -24.10
N GLN A 46 -16.54 4.99 -22.89
CA GLN A 46 -15.53 5.90 -22.31
C GLN A 46 -14.17 5.20 -22.12
N ILE A 47 -14.18 3.96 -21.61
CA ILE A 47 -12.94 3.17 -21.42
C ILE A 47 -12.33 2.82 -22.78
N MET A 48 -13.15 2.33 -23.73
CA MET A 48 -12.66 1.84 -25.01
C MET A 48 -12.19 2.96 -25.96
N THR A 49 -12.75 4.15 -25.87
CA THR A 49 -12.42 5.26 -26.78
C THR A 49 -11.37 6.20 -26.22
N SER A 50 -11.01 6.09 -24.94
CA SER A 50 -10.03 6.95 -24.24
C SER A 50 -10.28 8.46 -24.39
N LYS A 51 -11.47 8.88 -24.80
CA LYS A 51 -11.80 10.29 -25.12
C LYS A 51 -12.10 11.18 -23.92
N SER A 52 -12.25 10.59 -22.74
CA SER A 52 -12.43 11.35 -21.50
C SER A 52 -11.92 10.53 -20.32
N PRO A 53 -10.73 10.81 -19.78
CA PRO A 53 -10.25 10.15 -18.59
C PRO A 53 -11.00 10.73 -17.38
N VAL A 54 -12.19 10.23 -17.11
CA VAL A 54 -12.81 10.41 -15.81
C VAL A 54 -12.10 9.48 -14.85
N ARG A 55 -11.39 10.02 -13.88
CA ARG A 55 -10.61 9.26 -12.89
C ARG A 55 -11.44 8.35 -11.97
N ALA A 56 -12.74 8.55 -11.94
CA ALA A 56 -13.70 7.71 -11.24
C ALA A 56 -14.99 7.66 -12.07
N CYS A 57 -15.39 6.48 -12.47
CA CYS A 57 -16.74 6.23 -12.96
C CYS A 57 -17.44 5.45 -11.86
N ASP A 58 -18.62 5.92 -11.45
CA ASP A 58 -19.45 5.15 -10.53
C ASP A 58 -19.81 3.84 -11.26
N ASP A 59 -19.24 2.74 -10.78
CA ASP A 59 -19.67 1.41 -11.18
C ASP A 59 -21.13 1.30 -10.76
N VAL A 60 -21.99 1.02 -11.71
CA VAL A 60 -23.37 0.71 -11.37
C VAL A 60 -23.32 -0.66 -10.73
N ASP A 61 -23.21 -0.68 -9.41
CA ASP A 61 -23.33 -1.89 -8.61
C ASP A 61 -24.56 -2.64 -9.09
N ASP A 62 -24.38 -3.91 -9.40
CA ASP A 62 -25.46 -4.86 -9.64
C ASP A 62 -26.20 -5.11 -8.29
N THR A 63 -26.78 -4.06 -7.73
CA THR A 63 -27.73 -4.20 -6.65
C THR A 63 -28.93 -4.94 -7.25
N ALA A 64 -28.99 -6.24 -6.98
CA ALA A 64 -30.14 -7.05 -7.37
C ALA A 64 -31.36 -6.45 -6.71
N LEU A 65 -32.19 -5.79 -7.54
CA LEU A 65 -33.47 -5.25 -7.09
C LEU A 65 -34.30 -6.36 -6.48
N THR A 66 -34.83 -6.14 -5.31
CA THR A 66 -35.80 -7.06 -4.71
C THR A 66 -37.09 -7.07 -5.54
N TYR A 67 -37.87 -8.15 -5.46
CA TYR A 67 -39.15 -8.26 -6.19
C TYR A 67 -40.10 -7.07 -5.87
N ALA A 68 -40.09 -6.60 -4.63
CA ALA A 68 -40.86 -5.44 -4.19
C ALA A 68 -40.44 -4.13 -4.92
N GLU A 69 -39.14 -3.90 -5.07
CA GLU A 69 -38.60 -2.74 -5.80
C GLU A 69 -38.93 -2.79 -7.28
N ILE A 70 -38.89 -3.99 -7.88
CA ILE A 70 -39.34 -4.20 -9.28
C ILE A 70 -40.82 -3.88 -9.46
N LYS A 71 -41.69 -4.39 -8.58
CA LYS A 71 -43.13 -4.17 -8.59
C LYS A 71 -43.46 -2.69 -8.45
N ALA A 72 -42.77 -2.02 -7.59
CA ALA A 72 -43.00 -0.63 -7.30
C ALA A 72 -42.46 0.33 -8.37
N LEU A 73 -41.38 0.01 -9.07
CA LEU A 73 -40.95 0.69 -10.30
C LEU A 73 -42.01 0.51 -11.43
N ALA A 74 -42.62 -0.67 -11.49
CA ALA A 74 -43.71 -0.93 -12.45
C ALA A 74 -45.00 -0.16 -12.15
N THR A 75 -45.24 0.15 -10.86
CA THR A 75 -46.40 0.97 -10.44
C THR A 75 -46.18 2.48 -10.56
N GLY A 76 -44.94 2.91 -10.89
CA GLY A 76 -44.65 4.34 -11.11
C GLY A 76 -44.53 5.16 -9.82
N ASN A 77 -44.31 4.52 -8.65
CA ASN A 77 -44.19 5.23 -7.39
C ASN A 77 -42.88 6.04 -7.33
N PRO A 78 -42.89 7.38 -7.28
CA PRO A 78 -41.67 8.21 -7.29
C PRO A 78 -40.80 8.04 -6.06
N TYR A 79 -41.36 7.61 -4.92
CA TYR A 79 -40.62 7.42 -3.67
C TYR A 79 -39.60 6.27 -3.73
N ILE A 80 -39.81 5.28 -4.57
CA ILE A 80 -38.92 4.15 -4.72
C ILE A 80 -37.67 4.53 -5.51
N LYS A 81 -37.85 5.36 -6.56
CA LYS A 81 -36.69 5.89 -7.28
C LYS A 81 -35.84 6.76 -6.35
N GLU A 82 -36.49 7.65 -5.55
CA GLU A 82 -35.79 8.47 -4.56
C GLU A 82 -35.04 7.61 -3.51
N LYS A 83 -35.70 6.55 -3.02
CA LYS A 83 -35.07 5.59 -2.09
C LYS A 83 -33.81 4.96 -2.68
N MET A 84 -33.88 4.46 -3.92
CA MET A 84 -32.73 3.80 -4.57
C MET A 84 -31.56 4.78 -4.77
N ASP A 85 -31.84 5.99 -5.24
CA ASP A 85 -30.81 7.01 -5.41
C ASP A 85 -30.16 7.38 -4.06
N LEU A 86 -30.98 7.46 -2.99
CA LEU A 86 -30.48 7.72 -1.64
C LEU A 86 -29.70 6.55 -1.05
N ASP A 87 -30.11 5.31 -1.30
CA ASP A 87 -29.38 4.11 -0.85
C ASP A 87 -27.95 4.09 -1.40
N ILE A 88 -27.78 4.39 -2.70
CA ILE A 88 -26.48 4.48 -3.35
C ILE A 88 -25.65 5.61 -2.72
N GLN A 89 -26.26 6.80 -2.56
CA GLN A 89 -25.56 7.96 -1.99
C GLN A 89 -25.16 7.74 -0.53
N VAL A 90 -26.04 7.18 0.29
CA VAL A 90 -25.77 6.84 1.69
C VAL A 90 -24.68 5.77 1.81
N SER A 91 -24.73 4.75 0.97
CA SER A 91 -23.69 3.71 0.93
C SER A 91 -22.33 4.28 0.56
N LYS A 92 -22.26 5.17 -0.45
CA LYS A 92 -21.05 5.90 -0.83
C LYS A 92 -20.51 6.77 0.32
N LEU A 93 -21.36 7.54 0.97
CA LEU A 93 -20.98 8.38 2.11
C LEU A 93 -20.51 7.55 3.32
N LYS A 94 -21.17 6.41 3.60
CA LYS A 94 -20.73 5.47 4.65
C LYS A 94 -19.34 4.90 4.34
N LEU A 95 -19.07 4.54 3.09
CA LEU A 95 -17.74 4.07 2.66
C LEU A 95 -16.69 5.17 2.82
N MET A 96 -17.02 6.41 2.40
CA MET A 96 -16.11 7.56 2.58
C MET A 96 -15.83 7.83 4.07
N ARG A 97 -16.84 7.75 4.93
CA ARG A 97 -16.67 7.86 6.39
C ARG A 97 -15.79 6.74 6.95
N ALA A 98 -15.99 5.50 6.53
CA ALA A 98 -15.17 4.37 6.95
C ALA A 98 -13.70 4.56 6.54
N ASN A 99 -13.45 5.03 5.31
CA ASN A 99 -12.10 5.33 4.83
C ASN A 99 -11.47 6.47 5.63
N HIS A 100 -12.21 7.56 5.90
CA HIS A 100 -11.75 8.66 6.74
C HIS A 100 -11.40 8.16 8.16
N THR A 101 -12.26 7.37 8.77
CA THR A 101 -12.01 6.78 10.09
C THR A 101 -10.74 5.90 10.09
N SER A 102 -10.55 5.09 9.05
CA SER A 102 -9.33 4.28 8.90
C SER A 102 -8.07 5.15 8.75
N GLN A 103 -8.14 6.26 8.02
CA GLN A 103 -7.03 7.23 7.92
C GLN A 103 -6.73 7.88 9.27
N ILE A 104 -7.76 8.27 10.03
CA ILE A 104 -7.58 8.82 11.38
C ILE A 104 -6.89 7.82 12.30
N TYR A 105 -7.30 6.55 12.34
CA TYR A 105 -6.62 5.51 13.13
C TYR A 105 -5.16 5.30 12.72
N SER A 106 -4.85 5.38 11.42
CA SER A 106 -3.47 5.32 10.93
C SER A 106 -2.65 6.51 11.43
N LEU A 107 -3.21 7.73 11.34
CA LEU A 107 -2.57 8.94 11.85
C LEU A 107 -2.37 8.90 13.37
N GLU A 108 -3.34 8.43 14.13
CA GLU A 108 -3.21 8.25 15.59
C GLU A 108 -2.08 7.29 15.93
N SER A 109 -1.96 6.17 15.21
CA SER A 109 -0.84 5.24 15.37
C SER A 109 0.50 5.89 15.05
N ASP A 110 0.57 6.70 13.99
CA ASP A 110 1.76 7.45 13.62
C ASP A 110 2.14 8.51 14.67
N ILE A 111 1.15 9.23 15.20
CA ILE A 111 1.32 10.22 16.28
C ILE A 111 1.83 9.55 17.57
N ALA A 112 1.31 8.35 17.89
CA ALA A 112 1.67 7.64 19.10
C ALA A 112 3.04 6.96 19.03
N ARG A 113 3.46 6.47 17.87
CA ARG A 113 4.63 5.60 17.72
C ARG A 113 5.67 6.13 16.74
N ARG A 114 5.30 6.35 15.48
CA ARG A 114 6.25 6.68 14.40
C ARG A 114 6.92 8.04 14.62
N TYR A 115 6.14 9.10 14.75
CA TYR A 115 6.70 10.45 14.91
C TYR A 115 7.57 10.60 16.15
N PRO A 116 7.18 10.14 17.36
CA PRO A 116 8.04 10.22 18.55
C PRO A 116 9.36 9.46 18.36
N ALA A 117 9.33 8.28 17.78
CA ALA A 117 10.53 7.48 17.52
C ALA A 117 11.47 8.17 16.54
N GLU A 118 10.95 8.68 15.39
CA GLU A 118 11.74 9.39 14.40
C GLU A 118 12.32 10.71 14.96
N ILE A 119 11.54 11.46 15.75
CA ILE A 119 11.99 12.71 16.39
C ILE A 119 13.11 12.39 17.41
N THR A 120 12.96 11.35 18.21
CA THR A 120 13.99 10.95 19.17
C THR A 120 15.28 10.54 18.46
N ALA A 121 15.18 9.67 17.44
CA ALA A 121 16.32 9.27 16.62
C ALA A 121 17.00 10.45 15.92
N ALA A 122 16.23 11.42 15.41
CA ALA A 122 16.79 12.63 14.80
C ALA A 122 17.53 13.49 15.84
N LYS A 123 16.99 13.66 17.04
CA LYS A 123 17.65 14.39 18.13
C LYS A 123 18.94 13.72 18.57
N GLU A 124 18.94 12.40 18.76
CA GLU A 124 20.12 11.62 19.09
C GLU A 124 21.19 11.75 18.01
N ARG A 125 20.78 11.66 16.74
CA ARG A 125 21.67 11.84 15.61
C ARG A 125 22.28 13.26 15.56
N ILE A 126 21.49 14.31 15.82
CA ILE A 126 21.98 15.69 15.93
C ILE A 126 23.00 15.82 17.06
N ALA A 127 22.71 15.27 18.23
CA ALA A 127 23.62 15.27 19.37
C ALA A 127 24.95 14.55 19.04
N GLY A 128 24.86 13.38 18.41
CA GLY A 128 26.02 12.63 17.92
C GLY A 128 26.86 13.43 16.92
N LEU A 129 26.20 14.00 15.89
CA LEU A 129 26.89 14.83 14.88
C LEU A 129 27.55 16.08 15.48
N LYS A 130 26.89 16.76 16.43
CA LYS A 130 27.49 17.90 17.14
C LYS A 130 28.72 17.51 17.95
N SER A 131 28.64 16.38 18.67
CA SER A 131 29.78 15.82 19.40
C SER A 131 30.94 15.42 18.47
N ASP A 132 30.62 14.81 17.33
CA ASP A 132 31.62 14.39 16.35
C ASP A 132 32.25 15.60 15.66
N LEU A 133 31.45 16.63 15.31
CA LEU A 133 31.93 17.87 14.70
C LEU A 133 32.92 18.63 15.61
N ALA A 134 32.64 18.64 16.92
CA ALA A 134 33.54 19.31 17.89
C ALA A 134 34.93 18.66 17.91
N VAL A 135 35.06 17.39 17.63
CA VAL A 135 36.34 16.67 17.55
C VAL A 135 36.91 16.68 16.13
N ALA A 136 36.06 16.59 15.12
CA ALA A 136 36.51 16.61 13.72
C ALA A 136 37.07 17.99 13.29
N LYS A 137 36.47 19.06 13.74
CA LYS A 137 36.86 20.42 13.33
C LYS A 137 38.34 20.76 13.62
N PRO A 138 38.89 20.55 14.84
CA PRO A 138 40.29 20.72 15.10
C PRO A 138 41.20 19.83 14.25
N LEU A 139 40.77 18.59 13.95
CA LEU A 139 41.53 17.66 13.10
C LEU A 139 41.59 18.07 11.64
N LEU A 140 40.55 18.75 11.16
CA LEU A 140 40.46 19.26 9.77
C LEU A 140 41.23 20.57 9.59
N GLU A 141 41.29 21.39 10.64
CA GLU A 141 41.98 22.69 10.65
C GLU A 141 43.49 22.57 10.94
N GLN A 142 43.97 21.38 11.32
CA GLN A 142 45.38 21.14 11.57
C GLN A 142 46.24 21.25 10.31
N ASP A 143 47.41 21.90 10.43
CA ASP A 143 48.38 21.91 9.37
C ASP A 143 48.80 20.48 8.95
N LYS A 144 49.15 20.33 7.68
CA LYS A 144 49.55 19.01 7.13
C LYS A 144 50.68 18.34 7.91
N GLU A 145 51.54 19.12 8.56
CA GLU A 145 52.66 18.67 9.36
C GLU A 145 52.24 18.09 10.72
N LYS A 146 51.02 18.39 11.19
CA LYS A 146 50.51 17.88 12.47
C LYS A 146 49.56 16.69 12.30
N PHE A 147 49.37 16.21 11.05
CA PHE A 147 48.54 15.02 10.79
C PHE A 147 49.10 13.82 11.50
N SER A 148 48.26 13.11 12.23
CA SER A 148 48.63 11.82 12.83
C SER A 148 47.45 10.88 12.84
N ILE A 149 47.66 9.62 12.46
CA ILE A 149 46.67 8.55 12.49
C ILE A 149 47.37 7.29 13.03
N THR A 150 46.70 6.54 13.87
CA THR A 150 47.19 5.25 14.36
C THR A 150 46.59 4.15 13.51
N VAL A 151 47.43 3.28 12.93
CA VAL A 151 47.03 2.11 12.15
C VAL A 151 47.72 0.88 12.77
N GLU A 152 46.96 -0.10 13.22
CA GLU A 152 47.50 -1.33 13.88
C GLU A 152 48.62 -1.02 14.93
N ASP A 153 48.28 -0.12 15.87
CA ASP A 153 49.18 0.30 16.97
C ASP A 153 50.43 1.13 16.56
N ARG A 154 50.54 1.53 15.28
CA ARG A 154 51.63 2.41 14.80
C ARG A 154 51.09 3.77 14.42
N VAL A 155 51.79 4.80 14.82
CA VAL A 155 51.44 6.20 14.49
C VAL A 155 52.12 6.60 13.19
N TYR A 156 51.35 7.11 12.26
CA TYR A 156 51.78 7.64 10.97
C TYR A 156 51.46 9.13 10.88
N THR A 157 52.48 9.91 10.43
CA THR A 157 52.37 11.37 10.22
C THR A 157 52.32 11.73 8.74
N ASP A 158 52.82 10.86 7.87
CA ASP A 158 52.68 10.99 6.43
C ASP A 158 51.42 10.35 5.89
N ARG A 159 50.67 11.09 5.07
CA ARG A 159 49.35 10.65 4.53
C ARG A 159 49.47 9.45 3.56
N LYS A 160 50.58 9.39 2.80
CA LYS A 160 50.81 8.32 1.83
C LYS A 160 51.17 7.03 2.54
N GLU A 161 52.04 7.12 3.54
CA GLU A 161 52.44 5.96 4.37
C GLU A 161 51.22 5.44 5.16
N ALA A 162 50.46 6.33 5.78
CA ALA A 162 49.23 5.98 6.49
C ALA A 162 48.19 5.29 5.58
N GLY A 163 48.00 5.80 4.39
CA GLY A 163 47.08 5.19 3.41
C GLY A 163 47.54 3.84 2.93
N SER A 164 48.85 3.66 2.76
CA SER A 164 49.48 2.36 2.42
C SER A 164 49.30 1.34 3.56
N ALA A 165 49.46 1.76 4.80
CA ALA A 165 49.24 0.92 5.99
C ALA A 165 47.75 0.50 6.09
N ILE A 166 46.78 1.40 5.85
CA ILE A 166 45.36 1.07 5.83
C ILE A 166 45.04 0.04 4.74
N LEU A 167 45.61 0.20 3.53
CA LEU A 167 45.38 -0.75 2.43
C LEU A 167 45.98 -2.15 2.78
N ALA A 168 47.17 -2.18 3.42
CA ALA A 168 47.80 -3.42 3.86
C ALA A 168 46.95 -4.11 4.95
N ALA A 169 46.49 -3.36 5.95
CA ALA A 169 45.59 -3.88 6.99
C ALA A 169 44.28 -4.44 6.41
N CYS A 170 43.66 -3.74 5.47
CA CYS A 170 42.47 -4.22 4.77
C CYS A 170 42.75 -5.52 3.99
N ALA A 171 43.87 -5.61 3.30
CA ALA A 171 44.29 -6.83 2.57
C ALA A 171 44.51 -8.02 3.51
N ALA A 172 45.16 -7.80 4.65
CA ALA A 172 45.36 -8.81 5.68
C ALA A 172 44.02 -9.32 6.24
N MET A 173 43.08 -8.44 6.55
CA MET A 173 41.72 -8.79 7.00
C MET A 173 40.95 -9.60 5.97
N LYS A 174 41.07 -9.27 4.68
CA LYS A 174 40.43 -10.03 3.59
C LYS A 174 40.94 -11.49 3.57
N ILE A 175 42.23 -11.67 3.76
CA ILE A 175 42.85 -13.01 3.81
C ILE A 175 42.35 -13.77 5.04
N ALA A 176 42.31 -13.12 6.19
CA ALA A 176 41.85 -13.69 7.45
C ALA A 176 40.32 -13.87 7.52
N LYS A 177 39.56 -13.32 6.58
CA LYS A 177 38.07 -13.25 6.58
C LYS A 177 37.52 -12.66 7.87
N THR A 178 38.18 -11.65 8.43
CA THR A 178 37.80 -10.95 9.65
C THR A 178 37.34 -9.54 9.33
N GLU A 179 36.51 -8.97 10.19
CA GLU A 179 36.10 -7.57 10.17
C GLU A 179 36.52 -6.96 11.52
N GLY A 180 36.99 -5.72 11.54
CA GLY A 180 37.37 -5.09 12.79
C GLY A 180 37.96 -3.70 12.61
N GLN A 181 38.36 -3.12 13.73
CA GLN A 181 39.04 -1.84 13.76
C GLN A 181 40.47 -1.99 13.25
N ILE A 182 40.83 -1.11 12.31
CA ILE A 182 42.17 -1.09 11.70
C ILE A 182 42.95 0.18 12.02
N ALA A 183 42.25 1.26 12.33
CA ALA A 183 42.85 2.57 12.59
C ALA A 183 42.04 3.41 13.56
N ASP A 184 42.70 4.42 14.13
CA ASP A 184 42.09 5.50 14.91
C ASP A 184 42.62 6.84 14.43
N LEU A 185 41.71 7.78 14.16
CA LEU A 185 42.03 9.15 13.81
C LEU A 185 41.40 10.11 14.83
N GLY A 186 42.22 10.47 15.85
CA GLY A 186 41.77 11.46 16.84
C GLY A 186 40.50 11.08 17.59
N GLY A 187 40.35 9.78 17.93
CA GLY A 187 39.17 9.24 18.59
C GLY A 187 38.05 8.79 17.67
N PHE A 188 38.28 8.81 16.35
CA PHE A 188 37.41 8.16 15.39
C PHE A 188 37.96 6.77 15.05
N ALA A 189 37.30 5.73 15.55
CA ALA A 189 37.63 4.36 15.23
C ALA A 189 37.29 4.03 13.79
N ILE A 190 38.21 3.51 13.02
CA ILE A 190 38.07 3.15 11.62
C ILE A 190 38.12 1.64 11.51
N SER A 191 37.00 1.04 11.07
CA SER A 191 36.89 -0.39 10.81
C SER A 191 36.74 -0.68 9.32
N SER A 192 37.22 -1.83 8.89
CA SER A 192 37.20 -2.29 7.51
C SER A 192 36.26 -3.46 7.34
N ARG A 193 35.52 -3.45 6.22
CA ARG A 193 34.73 -4.58 5.75
C ARG A 193 34.91 -4.75 4.24
N PHE A 194 35.15 -6.00 3.81
CA PHE A 194 35.22 -6.32 2.39
C PHE A 194 33.84 -6.62 1.83
N ASP A 195 33.43 -5.87 0.80
CA ASP A 195 32.24 -6.13 0.04
C ASP A 195 32.55 -7.09 -1.11
N ALA A 196 32.15 -8.34 -0.95
CA ALA A 196 32.45 -9.40 -1.93
C ALA A 196 31.71 -9.19 -3.27
N PHE A 197 30.58 -8.48 -3.27
CA PHE A 197 29.82 -8.21 -4.48
C PHE A 197 30.47 -7.07 -5.29
N ALA A 198 30.77 -5.96 -4.63
CA ALA A 198 31.43 -4.82 -5.26
C ALA A 198 32.95 -4.99 -5.43
N GLN A 199 33.54 -6.03 -4.84
CA GLN A 199 35.01 -6.28 -4.81
C GLN A 199 35.81 -5.10 -4.26
N THR A 200 35.20 -4.31 -3.36
CA THR A 200 35.80 -3.13 -2.75
C THR A 200 35.80 -3.23 -1.23
N PHE A 201 36.72 -2.48 -0.60
CA PHE A 201 36.70 -2.32 0.85
C PHE A 201 35.87 -1.11 1.22
N LYS A 202 34.96 -1.30 2.20
CA LYS A 202 34.20 -0.23 2.84
C LYS A 202 34.81 0.05 4.21
N LEU A 203 35.19 1.30 4.45
CA LEU A 203 35.60 1.76 5.76
C LEU A 203 34.43 2.40 6.47
N THR A 204 34.22 2.04 7.71
CA THR A 204 33.30 2.68 8.63
C THR A 204 34.07 3.46 9.68
N ILE A 205 33.96 4.77 9.65
CA ILE A 205 34.51 5.71 10.61
C ILE A 205 33.46 5.90 11.68
N LYS A 206 33.72 5.53 12.90
CA LYS A 206 32.73 5.51 13.99
C LYS A 206 33.25 6.26 15.21
N ARG A 207 32.40 7.14 15.75
CA ARG A 207 32.54 7.72 17.09
C ARG A 207 31.14 7.73 17.75
N GLN A 208 30.43 8.82 17.83
CA GLN A 208 29.01 8.85 18.22
C GLN A 208 28.11 8.50 17.04
N SER A 209 28.48 8.96 15.85
CA SER A 209 27.86 8.58 14.59
C SER A 209 28.77 7.73 13.74
N SER A 210 28.23 7.14 12.66
CA SER A 210 29.03 6.33 11.73
C SER A 210 29.01 6.92 10.33
N TYR A 211 30.18 6.93 9.69
CA TYR A 211 30.40 7.45 8.34
C TYR A 211 31.04 6.37 7.49
N THR A 212 30.45 6.02 6.37
CA THR A 212 30.96 4.95 5.51
C THR A 212 31.54 5.54 4.23
N ILE A 213 32.74 5.07 3.87
CA ILE A 213 33.42 5.44 2.63
C ILE A 213 33.92 4.18 1.92
N GLU A 214 34.12 4.28 0.61
CA GLU A 214 34.76 3.23 -0.18
C GLU A 214 36.24 3.54 -0.39
N LEU A 215 37.09 2.53 -0.21
CA LEU A 215 38.52 2.65 -0.49
C LEU A 215 38.80 2.60 -1.99
N GLY A 216 39.72 3.44 -2.42
CA GLY A 216 40.30 3.39 -3.75
C GLY A 216 41.72 2.77 -3.73
N SER A 217 42.34 2.72 -4.88
CA SER A 217 43.69 2.23 -5.07
C SER A 217 44.80 3.22 -4.62
N ASP A 218 44.47 4.53 -4.58
CA ASP A 218 45.43 5.56 -4.19
C ASP A 218 45.51 5.72 -2.67
N PRO A 219 46.66 5.47 -2.04
CA PRO A 219 46.85 5.59 -0.60
C PRO A 219 46.55 6.98 -0.04
N ALA A 220 47.13 8.03 -0.61
CA ALA A 220 46.92 9.39 -0.14
C ALA A 220 45.47 9.87 -0.36
N GLY A 221 44.88 9.45 -1.46
CA GLY A 221 43.47 9.71 -1.75
C GLY A 221 42.52 9.05 -0.75
N ASN A 222 42.85 7.92 -0.18
CA ASN A 222 42.04 7.27 0.85
C ASN A 222 42.03 8.06 2.16
N ILE A 223 43.15 8.63 2.58
CA ILE A 223 43.21 9.55 3.73
C ILE A 223 42.38 10.78 3.45
N GLN A 224 42.47 11.34 2.24
CA GLN A 224 41.65 12.50 1.87
C GLN A 224 40.13 12.16 1.88
N ARG A 225 39.72 10.95 1.48
CA ARG A 225 38.32 10.48 1.59
C ARG A 225 37.86 10.40 3.04
N ILE A 226 38.70 9.94 3.96
CA ILE A 226 38.42 9.90 5.40
C ILE A 226 38.21 11.34 5.91
N LEU A 227 39.11 12.27 5.59
CA LEU A 227 39.00 13.67 6.00
C LEU A 227 37.74 14.35 5.37
N ASN A 228 37.44 14.08 4.10
CA ASN A 228 36.25 14.58 3.44
C ASN A 228 34.96 14.06 4.08
N ALA A 229 34.94 12.79 4.52
CA ALA A 229 33.81 12.23 5.25
C ALA A 229 33.59 12.96 6.59
N LEU A 230 34.65 13.28 7.33
CA LEU A 230 34.55 14.08 8.55
C LEU A 230 34.13 15.53 8.24
N ALA A 231 34.65 16.15 7.18
CA ALA A 231 34.24 17.50 6.74
C ALA A 231 32.77 17.54 6.32
N SER A 232 32.22 16.45 5.82
CA SER A 232 30.81 16.38 5.43
C SER A 232 29.82 16.50 6.61
N ILE A 233 30.29 16.32 7.85
CA ILE A 233 29.48 16.44 9.07
C ILE A 233 28.88 17.84 9.16
N GLU A 234 29.66 18.88 8.83
CA GLU A 234 29.22 20.25 8.85
C GLU A 234 28.06 20.55 7.89
N LYS A 235 28.04 19.84 6.75
CA LYS A 235 26.92 19.92 5.77
C LYS A 235 25.74 19.04 6.13
N THR A 236 25.99 17.93 6.79
CA THR A 236 24.97 16.96 7.17
C THR A 236 24.14 17.43 8.36
N LEU A 237 24.74 18.10 9.32
CA LEU A 237 24.09 18.59 10.53
C LEU A 237 22.86 19.45 10.22
N PRO A 238 22.94 20.53 9.41
CA PRO A 238 21.78 21.36 9.11
C PRO A 238 20.68 20.60 8.33
N GLN A 239 21.05 19.57 7.57
CA GLN A 239 20.06 18.74 6.87
C GLN A 239 19.23 17.92 7.86
N VAL A 240 19.88 17.34 8.88
CA VAL A 240 19.18 16.56 9.92
C VAL A 240 18.35 17.49 10.82
N GLU A 241 18.85 18.70 11.11
CA GLU A 241 18.08 19.73 11.86
C GLU A 241 16.80 20.12 11.11
N ARG A 242 16.88 20.41 9.82
CA ARG A 242 15.70 20.66 8.96
C ARG A 242 14.74 19.48 8.92
N ARG A 243 15.28 18.26 8.86
CA ARG A 243 14.44 17.05 8.92
C ARG A 243 13.68 16.97 10.23
N LEU A 244 14.31 17.29 11.35
CA LEU A 244 13.65 17.32 12.67
C LEU A 244 12.52 18.37 12.70
N GLU A 245 12.75 19.58 12.18
CA GLU A 245 11.72 20.61 12.07
C GLU A 245 10.54 20.14 11.23
N THR A 246 10.80 19.53 10.08
CA THR A 246 9.76 18.96 9.21
C THR A 246 8.95 17.88 9.93
N LEU A 247 9.59 16.98 10.68
CA LEU A 247 8.92 15.94 11.45
C LEU A 247 8.04 16.53 12.56
N GLN A 248 8.50 17.59 13.22
CA GLN A 248 7.73 18.29 14.25
C GLN A 248 6.50 18.99 13.66
N GLN A 249 6.67 19.62 12.50
CA GLN A 249 5.57 20.26 11.78
C GLN A 249 4.54 19.21 11.33
N GLN A 250 4.98 18.12 10.71
CA GLN A 250 4.10 17.02 10.30
C GLN A 250 3.32 16.42 11.48
N LEU A 251 3.98 16.29 12.63
CA LEU A 251 3.31 15.83 13.85
C LEU A 251 2.23 16.83 14.31
N ALA A 252 2.48 18.14 14.22
CA ALA A 252 1.50 19.16 14.58
C ALA A 252 0.30 19.12 13.63
N GLU A 253 0.54 19.08 12.32
CA GLU A 253 -0.48 18.96 11.28
C GLU A 253 -1.31 17.69 11.43
N ALA A 254 -0.67 16.54 11.68
CA ALA A 254 -1.35 15.27 11.93
C ALA A 254 -2.27 15.33 13.16
N LYS A 255 -1.83 15.98 14.24
CA LYS A 255 -2.66 16.18 15.44
C LYS A 255 -3.88 17.06 15.19
N GLU A 256 -3.77 18.03 14.31
CA GLU A 256 -4.91 18.87 13.92
C GLU A 256 -5.87 18.11 13.01
N GLU A 257 -5.34 17.33 12.07
CA GLU A 257 -6.16 16.55 11.15
C GLU A 257 -6.99 15.49 11.87
N VAL A 258 -6.43 14.81 12.87
CA VAL A 258 -7.17 13.84 13.72
C VAL A 258 -8.36 14.49 14.44
N ARG A 259 -8.29 15.79 14.73
CA ARG A 259 -9.40 16.51 15.41
C ARG A 259 -10.52 16.91 14.46
N ARG A 260 -10.30 16.86 13.15
CA ARG A 260 -11.30 17.26 12.17
C ARG A 260 -12.37 16.18 12.02
N PRO A 261 -13.65 16.54 12.20
CA PRO A 261 -14.74 15.61 11.95
C PRO A 261 -14.82 15.28 10.45
N PHE A 262 -15.50 14.19 10.14
CA PHE A 262 -15.77 13.84 8.75
C PHE A 262 -16.53 14.98 8.05
N PRO A 263 -16.01 15.53 6.92
CA PRO A 263 -16.58 16.75 6.32
C PRO A 263 -18.04 16.60 5.84
N GLN A 264 -18.44 15.38 5.50
CA GLN A 264 -19.77 15.08 4.94
C GLN A 264 -20.69 14.39 5.97
N GLU A 265 -20.39 14.50 7.27
CA GLU A 265 -21.21 13.88 8.33
C GLU A 265 -22.65 14.44 8.37
N ALA A 266 -22.81 15.75 8.13
CA ALA A 266 -24.12 16.39 8.06
C ALA A 266 -24.95 15.85 6.88
N GLU A 267 -24.33 15.76 5.72
CA GLU A 267 -24.96 15.22 4.52
C GLU A 267 -25.35 13.74 4.68
N LEU A 268 -24.46 12.94 5.29
CA LEU A 268 -24.74 11.54 5.60
C LEU A 268 -25.94 11.40 6.54
N ASN A 269 -26.03 12.22 7.57
CA ASN A 269 -27.11 12.19 8.53
C ASN A 269 -28.45 12.61 7.91
N GLU A 270 -28.46 13.69 7.11
CA GLU A 270 -29.64 14.15 6.39
C GLU A 270 -30.20 13.10 5.44
N LYS A 271 -29.31 12.54 4.57
CA LYS A 271 -29.71 11.51 3.60
C LYS A 271 -30.14 10.21 4.28
N SER A 272 -29.48 9.82 5.38
CA SER A 272 -29.86 8.64 6.15
C SER A 272 -31.21 8.82 6.84
N ALA A 273 -31.50 10.00 7.36
CA ALA A 273 -32.82 10.31 7.93
C ALA A 273 -33.91 10.25 6.86
N ARG A 274 -33.67 10.87 5.70
CA ARG A 274 -34.61 10.82 4.59
C ARG A 274 -34.86 9.41 4.06
N LEU A 275 -33.81 8.60 3.99
CA LEU A 275 -33.92 7.19 3.62
C LEU A 275 -34.78 6.40 4.63
N ALA A 276 -34.62 6.66 5.93
CA ALA A 276 -35.43 6.03 6.97
C ALA A 276 -36.91 6.43 6.86
N GLU A 277 -37.20 7.71 6.56
CA GLU A 277 -38.57 8.18 6.31
C GLU A 277 -39.20 7.46 5.11
N LEU A 278 -38.48 7.36 4.01
CA LEU A 278 -38.98 6.67 2.79
C LEU A 278 -39.20 5.18 3.05
N ASN A 279 -38.32 4.51 3.80
CA ASN A 279 -38.55 3.13 4.20
C ASN A 279 -39.84 2.97 5.01
N ALA A 280 -40.05 3.85 6.00
CA ALA A 280 -41.28 3.81 6.81
C ALA A 280 -42.54 4.05 5.98
N LEU A 281 -42.50 4.98 5.02
CA LEU A 281 -43.64 5.25 4.11
C LEU A 281 -43.93 4.05 3.21
N LEU A 282 -42.94 3.43 2.64
CA LEU A 282 -43.10 2.28 1.75
C LEU A 282 -43.55 1.01 2.49
N ASP A 283 -43.07 0.79 3.72
CA ASP A 283 -43.52 -0.31 4.58
C ASP A 283 -45.01 -0.11 5.03
N MET A 284 -45.47 1.12 5.12
CA MET A 284 -46.88 1.42 5.43
C MET A 284 -47.79 1.18 4.21
N ASP A 285 -47.32 1.51 3.00
CA ASP A 285 -48.04 1.25 1.74
C ASP A 285 -48.17 -0.25 1.46
N GLU A 286 -47.13 -1.08 1.73
CA GLU A 286 -47.23 -2.55 1.61
C GLU A 286 -48.25 -3.15 2.57
N LYS A 287 -48.32 -2.69 3.82
CA LYS A 287 -49.34 -3.13 4.77
C LYS A 287 -50.73 -2.66 4.46
N GLY A 288 -50.88 -1.57 3.72
CA GLY A 288 -52.15 -1.07 3.26
C GLY A 288 -52.75 -1.85 2.09
N ASP A 289 -51.91 -2.30 1.16
CA ASP A 289 -52.32 -3.07 -0.01
C ASP A 289 -52.67 -4.53 0.34
N ASP A 290 -51.95 -5.15 1.28
CA ASP A 290 -52.28 -6.51 1.77
C ASP A 290 -53.60 -6.54 2.56
N ALA A 291 -54.01 -5.45 3.19
CA ALA A 291 -55.28 -5.36 3.88
C ALA A 291 -56.47 -5.19 2.90
N ALA A 292 -56.23 -4.70 1.69
CA ALA A 292 -57.25 -4.50 0.66
C ALA A 292 -57.48 -5.74 -0.23
N LEU A 293 -56.56 -6.69 -0.23
CA LEU A 293 -56.65 -7.94 -1.02
C LEU A 293 -57.11 -9.16 -0.20
N GLY A 294 -57.50 -8.97 1.03
CA GLY A 294 -57.95 -10.01 1.94
C GLY A 294 -59.42 -10.33 1.90
N MET A 295 -60.00 -10.62 0.73
CA MET A 295 -61.29 -11.34 0.61
C MET A 295 -61.20 -12.32 -0.56
N ASP A 296 -61.38 -13.60 -0.17
CA ASP A 296 -61.55 -14.80 -1.00
C ASP A 296 -60.29 -15.43 -1.60
N GLU A 297 -59.71 -16.38 -0.82
CA GLU A 297 -59.56 -17.75 -1.23
C GLU A 297 -59.04 -18.58 -0.04
N GLU A 298 -59.98 -19.34 0.57
CA GLU A 298 -59.69 -20.39 1.51
C GLU A 298 -59.09 -21.59 0.73
N VAL A 299 -57.75 -21.61 0.59
CA VAL A 299 -57.02 -22.75 0.11
C VAL A 299 -56.41 -23.44 1.32
N THR A 300 -57.01 -24.59 1.66
CA THR A 300 -56.59 -25.54 2.66
C THR A 300 -55.10 -25.88 2.52
N GLU A 301 -54.33 -25.43 3.49
CA GLU A 301 -52.93 -25.77 3.65
C GLU A 301 -52.80 -27.28 3.97
N SER A 302 -52.36 -28.07 3.00
CA SER A 302 -51.83 -29.39 3.28
C SER A 302 -50.43 -29.27 3.83
N GLU A 303 -50.29 -29.73 5.07
CA GLU A 303 -49.06 -29.81 5.84
C GLU A 303 -47.92 -30.45 5.04
N ILE A 304 -46.88 -29.65 4.73
CA ILE A 304 -45.54 -30.18 4.41
C ILE A 304 -44.70 -29.95 5.67
N PRO A 305 -44.25 -31.01 6.37
CA PRO A 305 -43.45 -30.83 7.57
C PRO A 305 -42.07 -30.26 7.20
N ALA A 306 -41.74 -29.13 7.77
CA ALA A 306 -40.38 -28.57 7.72
C ALA A 306 -39.40 -29.54 8.43
N PRO A 307 -38.24 -29.84 7.88
CA PRO A 307 -37.26 -30.66 8.57
C PRO A 307 -36.63 -29.83 9.71
N LYS A 308 -37.00 -30.19 10.93
CA LYS A 308 -36.26 -29.78 12.15
C LYS A 308 -34.83 -30.33 12.03
N ARG A 309 -33.87 -29.46 11.77
CA ARG A 309 -32.47 -29.81 11.99
C ARG A 309 -32.19 -29.63 13.50
N GLU A 310 -32.27 -30.71 14.23
CA GLU A 310 -31.60 -30.84 15.51
C GLU A 310 -30.09 -30.77 15.28
N ILE A 311 -29.48 -29.74 15.86
CA ILE A 311 -28.02 -29.65 15.93
C ILE A 311 -27.57 -30.51 17.09
N GLU A 312 -27.36 -31.78 16.86
CA GLU A 312 -26.54 -32.61 17.73
C GLU A 312 -25.09 -32.10 17.65
N ARG A 313 -24.62 -31.50 18.74
CA ARG A 313 -23.22 -31.23 18.96
C ARG A 313 -22.46 -32.52 19.23
N SER A 314 -22.06 -33.22 18.16
CA SER A 314 -21.01 -34.23 18.29
C SER A 314 -19.65 -33.50 18.22
N ALA A 315 -18.91 -33.63 19.32
CA ALA A 315 -17.53 -33.20 19.44
C ALA A 315 -16.65 -34.11 18.59
N ASP A 316 -16.38 -33.67 17.35
CA ASP A 316 -15.21 -34.10 16.57
C ASP A 316 -14.91 -33.02 15.54
N SER A 317 -14.26 -31.93 16.03
CA SER A 317 -13.73 -30.92 15.15
C SER A 317 -12.39 -31.37 14.57
N VAL A 318 -12.41 -32.02 13.43
CA VAL A 318 -11.22 -32.12 12.59
C VAL A 318 -10.83 -30.70 12.19
N LYS A 319 -9.82 -30.17 12.86
CA LYS A 319 -9.23 -28.87 12.56
C LYS A 319 -8.69 -28.91 11.13
N ARG A 320 -9.33 -28.21 10.21
CA ARG A 320 -8.75 -27.98 8.86
C ARG A 320 -7.40 -27.29 9.04
N PRO A 321 -6.32 -27.82 8.45
CA PRO A 321 -5.00 -27.21 8.57
C PRO A 321 -5.03 -25.78 8.00
N SER A 322 -4.37 -24.86 8.70
CA SER A 322 -4.21 -23.46 8.29
C SER A 322 -3.56 -23.40 6.89
N ILE A 323 -3.94 -22.41 6.08
CA ILE A 323 -3.35 -22.17 4.75
C ILE A 323 -1.81 -22.05 4.83
N LEU A 324 -1.29 -21.50 5.92
CA LEU A 324 0.15 -21.43 6.22
C LEU A 324 0.76 -22.84 6.43
N ALA A 325 0.06 -23.74 7.10
CA ALA A 325 0.53 -25.12 7.29
C ALA A 325 0.59 -25.89 5.97
N GLN A 326 -0.41 -25.71 5.10
CA GLN A 326 -0.41 -26.31 3.76
C GLN A 326 0.69 -25.75 2.84
N LEU A 327 1.07 -24.48 3.01
CA LEU A 327 2.14 -23.84 2.25
C LEU A 327 3.52 -24.36 2.70
N HIS A 328 3.72 -24.56 3.99
CA HIS A 328 4.95 -25.15 4.54
C HIS A 328 5.09 -26.62 4.12
N GLU A 329 4.02 -27.37 4.10
CA GLU A 329 4.00 -28.76 3.65
C GLU A 329 4.38 -28.90 2.17
N LYS A 330 3.80 -28.07 1.30
CA LYS A 330 4.15 -28.02 -0.12
C LYS A 330 5.58 -27.50 -0.39
N GLN A 331 6.12 -26.65 0.46
CA GLN A 331 7.52 -26.26 0.37
C GLN A 331 8.47 -27.38 0.77
N ALA A 332 8.11 -28.16 1.79
CA ALA A 332 8.90 -29.33 2.22
C ALA A 332 8.89 -30.44 1.15
N GLU A 333 7.75 -30.69 0.51
CA GLU A 333 7.63 -31.65 -0.61
C GLU A 333 8.51 -31.22 -1.81
N ARG A 334 8.54 -29.95 -2.17
CA ARG A 334 9.40 -29.41 -3.25
C ARG A 334 10.90 -29.54 -2.95
N MET A 335 11.28 -29.49 -1.68
CA MET A 335 12.69 -29.67 -1.27
C MET A 335 13.10 -31.15 -1.22
N ALA A 336 12.16 -32.06 -1.12
CA ALA A 336 12.38 -33.52 -1.08
C ALA A 336 12.46 -34.17 -2.46
N GLU A 337 12.05 -33.48 -3.54
CA GLU A 337 12.16 -34.01 -4.90
C GLU A 337 13.65 -34.03 -5.35
N PRO A 338 14.18 -35.20 -5.79
CA PRO A 338 15.56 -35.32 -6.27
C PRO A 338 15.72 -34.55 -7.60
N LYS A 339 16.71 -33.64 -7.66
CA LYS A 339 17.04 -32.88 -8.86
C LYS A 339 17.32 -33.83 -10.05
N PRO A 340 16.71 -33.60 -11.22
CA PRO A 340 17.00 -34.43 -12.41
C PRO A 340 18.46 -34.32 -12.80
N GLN A 341 19.17 -35.44 -12.86
CA GLN A 341 20.54 -35.51 -13.34
C GLN A 341 20.59 -35.09 -14.82
N LYS A 342 21.42 -34.07 -15.13
CA LYS A 342 21.75 -33.70 -16.51
C LYS A 342 22.50 -34.85 -17.18
N LYS A 343 21.90 -35.48 -18.19
CA LYS A 343 22.58 -36.39 -19.10
C LYS A 343 23.64 -35.59 -19.87
N LYS A 344 24.91 -35.98 -19.73
CA LYS A 344 25.99 -35.51 -20.59
C LYS A 344 25.72 -35.99 -22.01
N SER A 345 25.59 -35.06 -22.94
CA SER A 345 25.63 -35.37 -24.36
C SER A 345 27.05 -35.74 -24.73
N HIS A 346 27.22 -36.91 -25.30
CA HIS A 346 28.45 -37.41 -25.89
C HIS A 346 28.60 -36.74 -27.27
N ASP A 347 29.60 -35.86 -27.42
CA ASP A 347 30.00 -35.38 -28.73
C ASP A 347 30.56 -36.52 -29.53
N MET A 348 29.97 -36.78 -30.70
CA MET A 348 30.56 -37.63 -31.75
C MET A 348 31.10 -36.68 -32.81
N GLU A 349 32.41 -36.67 -32.95
CA GLU A 349 33.15 -36.18 -34.08
C GLU A 349 32.72 -36.90 -35.37
N LEU A 350 32.43 -36.13 -36.41
CA LEU A 350 32.86 -36.37 -37.80
C LEU A 350 32.61 -35.09 -38.60
#